data_5a00144c8f32de44c95959d2590a7d87
#
_entry.id   5a00144c8f32de44c95959d2590a7d87
#
_cell.length_a   1.000
_cell.length_b   1.000
_cell.length_c   1.000
_cell.angle_alpha   90.00
_cell.angle_beta   90.00
_cell.angle_gamma   90.00
#
_symmetry.space_group_name_H-M   'P 1'
#
loop_
_entity.id
_entity.type
_entity.pdbx_description
1 polymer ?
#
loop_
_entity_poly.entity_id
_entity_poly.type
_entity_poly.pdbx_seq_one_letter_code
_entity_poly.pdbx_strand_id
1 'polypeptide(L)'
;DMTIKSPCAVKIALGGNPKNTYGDQRRLPMTRMGIAKVLDDTFAKAKKYMEDKEQNKEVEYDPDMEALCLALKGEIPCKIHCTQYDMLTAIEIAKKYNVHFSLEHAWGATDYLDEIVESGCDICYGPIATYRSPGERRKIDVEAVKMLDDRGVNVAMITDSPILSEESLYHHVGEAVREGLAQERAVRTVTINAAKVLGVEDRLGSLGE
;
A
#
# COMPACT_ATOMS: atom_id res chain seq x y z
N ASP A 1 -14.45 -23.21 -4.45
CA ASP A 1 -13.49 -22.31 -3.84
C ASP A 1 -13.58 -20.96 -4.54
N MET A 2 -13.71 -19.89 -3.78
CA MET A 2 -13.78 -18.52 -4.29
C MET A 2 -12.42 -17.80 -4.22
N THR A 3 -11.36 -18.49 -3.82
CA THR A 3 -10.01 -17.93 -3.73
C THR A 3 -9.46 -17.66 -5.12
N ILE A 4 -9.11 -16.39 -5.39
CA ILE A 4 -8.54 -15.98 -6.68
C ILE A 4 -7.01 -16.07 -6.65
N LYS A 5 -6.38 -15.63 -5.56
CA LYS A 5 -4.93 -15.61 -5.36
C LYS A 5 -4.57 -15.77 -3.88
N SER A 6 -3.66 -16.68 -3.57
CA SER A 6 -3.13 -16.88 -2.22
C SER A 6 -1.70 -17.46 -2.28
N PRO A 7 -0.73 -16.91 -1.54
CA PRO A 7 -0.78 -15.60 -0.86
C PRO A 7 -0.85 -14.44 -1.85
N CYS A 8 -1.48 -13.31 -1.47
CA CYS A 8 -1.64 -12.18 -2.39
C CYS A 8 -0.69 -11.01 -2.11
N ALA A 9 -0.31 -10.78 -0.87
CA ALA A 9 0.57 -9.68 -0.48
C ALA A 9 1.08 -9.82 0.97
N VAL A 10 2.13 -9.07 1.32
CA VAL A 10 2.51 -8.80 2.71
C VAL A 10 1.90 -7.46 3.13
N LYS A 11 1.08 -7.45 4.19
CA LYS A 11 0.53 -6.21 4.76
C LYS A 11 1.51 -5.58 5.74
N ILE A 12 1.79 -4.29 5.54
CA ILE A 12 2.66 -3.47 6.38
C ILE A 12 1.86 -2.25 6.83
N ALA A 13 2.09 -1.78 8.05
CA ALA A 13 1.49 -0.56 8.56
C ALA A 13 2.56 0.39 9.12
N LEU A 14 2.51 1.64 8.66
CA LEU A 14 3.26 2.77 9.23
C LEU A 14 2.31 3.73 9.94
N GLY A 15 2.85 4.80 10.48
CA GLY A 15 2.06 5.89 11.04
C GLY A 15 1.45 5.63 12.41
N GLY A 16 0.24 6.12 12.58
CA GLY A 16 -0.45 6.12 13.86
C GLY A 16 -0.85 4.75 14.37
N ASN A 17 -1.26 3.84 13.48
CA ASN A 17 -1.76 2.54 13.88
C ASN A 17 -0.74 1.74 14.71
N PRO A 18 0.47 1.41 14.19
CA PRO A 18 1.45 0.70 14.99
C PRO A 18 1.97 1.54 16.15
N LYS A 19 2.19 2.86 15.94
CA LYS A 19 2.67 3.75 16.99
C LYS A 19 1.77 3.77 18.23
N ASN A 20 0.46 3.89 18.02
CA ASN A 20 -0.48 3.96 19.13
C ASN A 20 -0.69 2.58 19.77
N THR A 21 -0.95 1.54 18.95
CA THR A 21 -1.19 0.18 19.45
C THR A 21 -0.05 -0.34 20.33
N TYR A 22 1.19 -0.19 19.88
CA TYR A 22 2.35 -0.65 20.65
C TYR A 22 2.79 0.36 21.71
N GLY A 23 2.64 1.67 21.44
CA GLY A 23 2.94 2.73 22.38
C GLY A 23 2.10 2.65 23.66
N ASP A 24 0.81 2.38 23.53
CA ASP A 24 -0.10 2.17 24.66
C ASP A 24 0.32 0.95 25.53
N GLN A 25 0.94 -0.04 24.90
CA GLN A 25 1.51 -1.21 25.57
C GLN A 25 2.96 -0.99 26.08
N ARG A 26 3.52 0.20 25.90
CA ARG A 26 4.94 0.52 26.20
C ARG A 26 5.92 -0.42 25.48
N ARG A 27 5.60 -0.84 24.27
CA ARG A 27 6.39 -1.71 23.41
C ARG A 27 6.81 -0.99 22.14
N LEU A 28 7.91 -1.41 21.54
CA LEU A 28 8.30 -0.96 20.18
C LEU A 28 7.33 -1.55 19.14
N PRO A 29 7.02 -0.73 18.08
CA PRO A 29 7.45 0.64 17.85
C PRO A 29 6.52 1.67 18.55
N MET A 30 7.07 2.72 19.16
CA MET A 30 6.32 3.80 19.82
C MET A 30 6.44 5.13 19.07
N THR A 31 7.31 5.20 18.08
CA THR A 31 7.58 6.40 17.27
C THR A 31 7.72 6.03 15.80
N ARG A 32 7.61 7.01 14.89
CA ARG A 32 7.85 6.79 13.47
C ARG A 32 9.27 6.29 13.18
N MET A 33 10.27 6.83 13.88
CA MET A 33 11.66 6.34 13.79
C MET A 33 11.76 4.89 14.25
N GLY A 34 11.04 4.51 15.32
CA GLY A 34 10.97 3.12 15.80
C GLY A 34 10.30 2.20 14.79
N ILE A 35 9.25 2.66 14.10
CA ILE A 35 8.59 1.90 13.03
C ILE A 35 9.57 1.64 11.88
N ALA A 36 10.24 2.69 11.39
CA ALA A 36 11.22 2.56 10.32
C ALA A 36 12.34 1.57 10.69
N LYS A 37 12.84 1.66 11.94
CA LYS A 37 13.87 0.74 12.44
C LYS A 37 13.40 -0.70 12.51
N VAL A 38 12.21 -0.96 13.08
CA VAL A 38 11.63 -2.31 13.16
C VAL A 38 11.43 -2.90 11.77
N LEU A 39 10.93 -2.10 10.84
CA LEU A 39 10.71 -2.53 9.47
C LEU A 39 12.03 -2.87 8.77
N ASP A 40 13.02 -2.01 8.89
CA ASP A 40 14.36 -2.24 8.34
C ASP A 40 15.01 -3.50 8.89
N ASP A 41 14.99 -3.69 10.21
CA ASP A 41 15.53 -4.87 10.86
C ASP A 41 14.81 -6.15 10.42
N THR A 42 13.51 -6.09 10.24
CA THR A 42 12.69 -7.23 9.82
C THR A 42 13.03 -7.66 8.38
N PHE A 43 13.13 -6.71 7.46
CA PHE A 43 13.58 -7.01 6.09
C PHE A 43 15.03 -7.49 6.03
N ALA A 44 15.91 -6.90 6.83
CA ALA A 44 17.31 -7.37 6.92
C ALA A 44 17.40 -8.83 7.44
N LYS A 45 16.58 -9.16 8.45
CA LYS A 45 16.47 -10.53 8.97
C LYS A 45 15.95 -11.50 7.91
N ALA A 46 14.88 -11.11 7.17
CA ALA A 46 14.31 -11.94 6.12
C ALA A 46 15.30 -12.16 4.96
N LYS A 47 16.03 -11.12 4.56
CA LYS A 47 17.07 -11.24 3.54
C LYS A 47 18.17 -12.21 3.97
N LYS A 48 18.65 -12.11 5.21
CA LYS A 48 19.64 -13.05 5.76
C LYS A 48 19.09 -14.48 5.81
N TYR A 49 17.85 -14.66 6.26
CA TYR A 49 17.18 -15.95 6.29
C TYR A 49 17.13 -16.59 4.89
N MET A 50 16.77 -15.80 3.88
CA MET A 50 16.75 -16.24 2.48
C MET A 50 18.13 -16.67 1.99
N GLU A 51 19.17 -15.84 2.24
CA GLU A 51 20.55 -16.11 1.87
C GLU A 51 21.11 -17.38 2.55
N ASP A 52 20.80 -17.59 3.84
CA ASP A 52 21.24 -18.77 4.59
C ASP A 52 20.58 -20.05 4.05
N LYS A 53 19.30 -20.00 3.63
CA LYS A 53 18.62 -21.11 2.94
C LYS A 53 19.26 -21.42 1.57
N GLU A 54 19.55 -20.41 0.79
CA GLU A 54 20.18 -20.58 -0.53
C GLU A 54 21.60 -21.20 -0.42
N GLN A 55 22.31 -20.94 0.68
CA GLN A 55 23.60 -21.54 0.99
C GLN A 55 23.50 -22.94 1.61
N ASN A 56 22.30 -23.55 1.67
CA ASN A 56 22.02 -24.82 2.29
C ASN A 56 22.47 -24.92 3.77
N LYS A 57 22.45 -23.80 4.49
CA LYS A 57 22.64 -23.81 5.94
C LYS A 57 21.39 -24.37 6.63
N GLU A 58 21.58 -25.00 7.77
CA GLU A 58 20.47 -25.40 8.62
C GLU A 58 19.79 -24.17 9.21
N VAL A 59 18.55 -23.89 8.77
CA VAL A 59 17.74 -22.75 9.21
C VAL A 59 16.42 -23.27 9.74
N GLU A 60 16.06 -22.87 10.97
CA GLU A 60 14.76 -23.19 11.54
C GLU A 60 13.66 -22.52 10.72
N TYR A 61 12.57 -23.25 10.45
CA TYR A 61 11.43 -22.74 9.71
C TYR A 61 10.73 -21.59 10.45
N ASP A 62 10.67 -20.43 9.83
CA ASP A 62 10.00 -19.23 10.34
C ASP A 62 8.95 -18.77 9.30
N PRO A 63 7.64 -18.98 9.55
CA PRO A 63 6.58 -18.66 8.59
C PRO A 63 6.52 -17.16 8.25
N ASP A 64 6.90 -16.27 9.17
CA ASP A 64 6.92 -14.83 8.94
C ASP A 64 8.06 -14.47 7.98
N MET A 65 9.21 -15.10 8.14
CA MET A 65 10.34 -14.93 7.21
C MET A 65 10.04 -15.53 5.85
N GLU A 66 9.35 -16.67 5.76
CA GLU A 66 8.94 -17.25 4.47
C GLU A 66 8.03 -16.27 3.69
N ALA A 67 7.06 -15.66 4.36
CA ALA A 67 6.18 -14.68 3.72
C ALA A 67 6.96 -13.46 3.19
N LEU A 68 7.93 -12.95 3.96
CA LEU A 68 8.79 -11.85 3.53
C LEU A 68 9.74 -12.26 2.41
N CYS A 69 10.20 -13.51 2.38
CA CYS A 69 11.01 -14.03 1.27
C CYS A 69 10.26 -13.98 -0.05
N LEU A 70 8.94 -14.24 -0.08
CA LEU A 70 8.14 -14.10 -1.29
C LEU A 70 8.12 -12.65 -1.79
N ALA A 71 8.04 -11.67 -0.88
CA ALA A 71 8.10 -10.27 -1.25
C ALA A 71 9.51 -9.87 -1.76
N LEU A 72 10.58 -10.32 -1.10
CA LEU A 72 11.96 -10.09 -1.52
C LEU A 72 12.30 -10.70 -2.88
N LYS A 73 11.64 -11.81 -3.24
CA LYS A 73 11.76 -12.44 -4.57
C LYS A 73 10.88 -11.78 -5.64
N GLY A 74 10.02 -10.85 -5.26
CA GLY A 74 9.07 -10.20 -6.15
C GLY A 74 7.86 -11.07 -6.54
N GLU A 75 7.61 -12.18 -5.83
CA GLU A 75 6.49 -13.08 -6.09
C GLU A 75 5.15 -12.50 -5.61
N ILE A 76 5.19 -11.71 -4.53
CA ILE A 76 4.04 -10.98 -4.01
C ILE A 76 4.44 -9.54 -3.63
N PRO A 77 3.55 -8.55 -3.77
CA PRO A 77 3.83 -7.17 -3.38
C PRO A 77 3.71 -6.95 -1.87
N CYS A 78 4.27 -5.83 -1.39
CA CYS A 78 3.98 -5.26 -0.09
C CYS A 78 2.86 -4.23 -0.19
N LYS A 79 1.82 -4.33 0.66
CA LYS A 79 0.75 -3.35 0.79
C LYS A 79 0.97 -2.51 2.04
N ILE A 80 1.39 -1.26 1.85
CA ILE A 80 1.92 -0.43 2.93
C ILE A 80 0.92 0.66 3.31
N HIS A 81 0.25 0.51 4.46
CA HIS A 81 -0.56 1.56 5.06
C HIS A 81 0.32 2.74 5.44
N CYS A 82 0.11 3.89 4.82
CA CYS A 82 0.86 5.10 5.10
C CYS A 82 0.10 6.35 4.64
N THR A 83 0.41 7.46 5.28
CA THR A 83 -0.15 8.77 4.96
C THR A 83 0.92 9.84 5.10
N GLN A 84 0.81 10.92 4.32
CA GLN A 84 1.72 12.07 4.43
C GLN A 84 3.20 11.63 4.34
N TYR A 85 4.06 12.16 5.20
CA TYR A 85 5.50 11.86 5.18
C TYR A 85 5.88 10.40 5.48
N ASP A 86 4.96 9.58 6.02
CA ASP A 86 5.19 8.15 6.17
C ASP A 86 5.35 7.45 4.81
N MET A 87 4.81 8.05 3.72
CA MET A 87 5.01 7.57 2.36
C MET A 87 6.48 7.57 1.94
N LEU A 88 7.24 8.60 2.34
CA LEU A 88 8.69 8.65 2.05
C LEU A 88 9.44 7.49 2.71
N THR A 89 9.11 7.18 3.97
CA THR A 89 9.69 6.02 4.67
C THR A 89 9.34 4.70 3.96
N ALA A 90 8.09 4.56 3.49
CA ALA A 90 7.66 3.38 2.73
C ALA A 90 8.46 3.23 1.43
N ILE A 91 8.61 4.32 0.67
CA ILE A 91 9.38 4.36 -0.59
C ILE A 91 10.85 4.02 -0.34
N GLU A 92 11.47 4.62 0.68
CA GLU A 92 12.88 4.36 1.01
C GLU A 92 13.14 2.88 1.36
N ILE A 93 12.30 2.29 2.19
CA ILE A 93 12.42 0.88 2.59
C ILE A 93 12.18 -0.03 1.38
N ALA A 94 11.14 0.22 0.60
CA ALA A 94 10.83 -0.59 -0.57
C ALA A 94 11.96 -0.54 -1.61
N LYS A 95 12.52 0.64 -1.87
CA LYS A 95 13.71 0.80 -2.75
C LYS A 95 14.93 0.07 -2.20
N LYS A 96 15.20 0.19 -0.88
CA LYS A 96 16.35 -0.45 -0.22
C LYS A 96 16.34 -1.97 -0.39
N TYR A 97 15.18 -2.58 -0.29
CA TYR A 97 15.01 -4.04 -0.37
C TYR A 97 14.53 -4.53 -1.73
N ASN A 98 14.35 -3.62 -2.68
CA ASN A 98 13.90 -3.90 -4.05
C ASN A 98 12.61 -4.73 -4.09
N VAL A 99 11.61 -4.35 -3.29
CA VAL A 99 10.30 -5.00 -3.24
C VAL A 99 9.25 -4.21 -4.03
N HIS A 100 8.34 -4.92 -4.69
CA HIS A 100 7.14 -4.30 -5.27
C HIS A 100 6.19 -3.88 -4.16
N PHE A 101 5.55 -2.71 -4.30
CA PHE A 101 4.68 -2.21 -3.25
C PHE A 101 3.57 -1.30 -3.76
N SER A 102 2.52 -1.19 -2.97
CA SER A 102 1.51 -0.15 -3.07
C SER A 102 1.45 0.69 -1.79
N LEU A 103 1.15 1.98 -1.95
CA LEU A 103 0.86 2.86 -0.82
C LEU A 103 -0.65 2.85 -0.58
N GLU A 104 -1.06 2.41 0.61
CA GLU A 104 -2.46 2.31 1.00
C GLU A 104 -2.88 3.56 1.78
N HIS A 105 -4.06 4.10 1.50
CA HIS A 105 -4.60 5.39 1.88
C HIS A 105 -3.96 6.56 1.16
N ALA A 106 -2.66 6.73 1.24
CA ALA A 106 -1.87 7.76 0.56
C ALA A 106 -2.42 9.20 0.71
N TRP A 107 -3.13 9.49 1.81
CA TRP A 107 -3.62 10.85 2.09
C TRP A 107 -2.45 11.82 2.22
N GLY A 108 -2.55 12.96 1.58
CA GLY A 108 -1.49 13.95 1.48
C GLY A 108 -0.52 13.68 0.32
N ALA A 109 -0.87 12.81 -0.62
CA ALA A 109 -0.03 12.47 -1.76
C ALA A 109 0.33 13.67 -2.65
N THR A 110 -0.49 14.73 -2.64
CA THR A 110 -0.19 15.96 -3.40
C THR A 110 1.11 16.64 -2.96
N ASP A 111 1.59 16.37 -1.75
CA ASP A 111 2.87 16.92 -1.24
C ASP A 111 4.09 16.10 -1.70
N TYR A 112 3.89 14.89 -2.26
CA TYR A 112 4.94 13.91 -2.57
C TYR A 112 4.79 13.29 -3.96
N LEU A 113 4.20 14.03 -4.91
CA LEU A 113 3.88 13.52 -6.24
C LEU A 113 5.12 13.03 -6.99
N ASP A 114 6.22 13.75 -6.91
CA ASP A 114 7.44 13.42 -7.65
C ASP A 114 8.06 12.13 -7.09
N GLU A 115 8.16 12.01 -5.77
CA GLU A 115 8.71 10.83 -5.10
C GLU A 115 7.86 9.58 -5.37
N ILE A 116 6.52 9.72 -5.39
CA ILE A 116 5.60 8.64 -5.72
C ILE A 116 5.79 8.19 -7.17
N VAL A 117 5.79 9.14 -8.11
CA VAL A 117 6.00 8.85 -9.55
C VAL A 117 7.35 8.16 -9.78
N GLU A 118 8.42 8.70 -9.20
CA GLU A 118 9.77 8.12 -9.33
C GLU A 118 9.92 6.75 -8.68
N SER A 119 9.08 6.42 -7.72
CA SER A 119 9.10 5.13 -7.05
C SER A 119 8.53 4.00 -7.90
N GLY A 120 7.64 4.32 -8.85
CA GLY A 120 6.93 3.35 -9.68
C GLY A 120 5.92 2.50 -8.93
N CYS A 121 5.51 2.91 -7.71
CA CYS A 121 4.55 2.16 -6.91
C CYS A 121 3.10 2.36 -7.38
N ASP A 122 2.24 1.41 -7.03
CA ASP A 122 0.80 1.57 -7.13
C ASP A 122 0.25 2.36 -5.93
N ILE A 123 -0.91 2.99 -6.12
CA ILE A 123 -1.63 3.71 -5.06
C ILE A 123 -3.00 3.10 -4.84
N CYS A 124 -3.35 2.82 -3.57
CA CYS A 124 -4.72 2.54 -3.15
C CYS A 124 -5.23 3.74 -2.35
N TYR A 125 -5.92 4.68 -3.03
CA TYR A 125 -6.33 5.94 -2.42
C TYR A 125 -7.70 5.85 -1.73
N GLY A 126 -7.77 6.28 -0.48
CA GLY A 126 -9.04 6.35 0.28
C GLY A 126 -8.93 5.86 1.72
N PRO A 127 -10.06 5.82 2.47
CA PRO A 127 -11.37 6.37 2.08
C PRO A 127 -11.39 7.89 2.04
N ILE A 128 -12.22 8.47 1.17
CA ILE A 128 -12.32 9.92 1.00
C ILE A 128 -13.47 10.56 1.79
N ALA A 129 -14.56 9.81 1.99
CA ALA A 129 -15.75 10.26 2.71
C ALA A 129 -15.60 10.03 4.23
N THR A 130 -14.49 10.47 4.82
CA THR A 130 -14.25 10.38 6.26
C THR A 130 -13.97 11.76 6.85
N TYR A 131 -14.11 11.89 8.17
CA TYR A 131 -13.86 13.16 8.83
C TYR A 131 -12.37 13.46 8.90
N ARG A 132 -12.02 14.74 8.71
CA ARG A 132 -10.65 15.21 8.92
C ARG A 132 -10.37 15.31 10.43
N SER A 133 -9.20 14.88 10.83
CA SER A 133 -8.72 14.99 12.21
C SER A 133 -7.23 15.33 12.23
N PRO A 134 -6.71 15.87 13.33
CA PRO A 134 -5.27 16.04 13.48
C PRO A 134 -4.52 14.71 13.28
N GLY A 135 -3.33 14.76 12.71
CA GLY A 135 -2.52 13.58 12.42
C GLY A 135 -2.77 13.04 11.02
N GLU A 136 -3.01 11.76 10.88
CA GLU A 136 -3.05 11.06 9.57
C GLU A 136 -4.16 11.54 8.64
N ARG A 137 -5.31 11.94 9.19
CA ARG A 137 -6.46 12.45 8.42
C ARG A 137 -6.45 13.96 8.21
N ARG A 138 -5.31 14.61 8.46
CA ARG A 138 -5.19 16.07 8.33
C ARG A 138 -5.43 16.53 6.90
N LYS A 139 -4.94 15.78 5.94
CA LYS A 139 -5.01 16.11 4.52
C LYS A 139 -5.56 14.94 3.72
N ILE A 140 -6.85 14.98 3.43
CA ILE A 140 -7.52 14.08 2.47
C ILE A 140 -7.70 14.91 1.19
N ASP A 141 -6.81 14.69 0.24
CA ASP A 141 -6.63 15.46 -0.98
C ASP A 141 -7.10 14.65 -2.19
N VAL A 142 -8.41 14.65 -2.46
CA VAL A 142 -9.03 13.83 -3.50
C VAL A 142 -8.46 14.15 -4.90
N GLU A 143 -8.05 15.39 -5.12
CA GLU A 143 -7.36 15.84 -6.33
C GLU A 143 -6.07 15.04 -6.62
N ALA A 144 -5.46 14.42 -5.59
CA ALA A 144 -4.29 13.55 -5.77
C ALA A 144 -4.56 12.41 -6.74
N VAL A 145 -5.77 11.85 -6.73
CA VAL A 145 -6.15 10.75 -7.64
C VAL A 145 -5.95 11.15 -9.10
N LYS A 146 -6.45 12.33 -9.49
CA LYS A 146 -6.26 12.85 -10.83
C LYS A 146 -4.80 13.18 -11.12
N MET A 147 -4.12 13.84 -10.18
CA MET A 147 -2.74 14.30 -10.38
C MET A 147 -1.75 13.15 -10.56
N LEU A 148 -1.96 12.05 -9.84
CA LEU A 148 -1.17 10.81 -9.95
C LEU A 148 -1.48 10.06 -11.24
N ASP A 149 -2.78 9.91 -11.56
CA ASP A 149 -3.22 9.24 -12.78
C ASP A 149 -2.76 9.99 -14.05
N ASP A 150 -2.76 11.34 -14.05
CA ASP A 150 -2.20 12.16 -15.13
C ASP A 150 -0.69 11.97 -15.33
N ARG A 151 0.02 11.53 -14.30
CA ARG A 151 1.45 11.20 -14.35
C ARG A 151 1.73 9.72 -14.61
N GLY A 152 0.69 8.92 -14.89
CA GLY A 152 0.80 7.51 -15.25
C GLY A 152 0.90 6.55 -14.08
N VAL A 153 0.68 7.02 -12.85
CA VAL A 153 0.63 6.15 -11.66
C VAL A 153 -0.65 5.32 -11.71
N ASN A 154 -0.57 4.03 -11.42
CA ASN A 154 -1.74 3.18 -11.29
C ASN A 154 -2.44 3.46 -9.95
N VAL A 155 -3.61 4.09 -10.01
CA VAL A 155 -4.40 4.46 -8.83
C VAL A 155 -5.66 3.61 -8.76
N ALA A 156 -5.85 2.91 -7.64
CA ALA A 156 -7.10 2.27 -7.25
C ALA A 156 -7.75 3.04 -6.10
N MET A 157 -9.08 3.11 -6.06
CA MET A 157 -9.79 3.73 -4.93
C MET A 157 -10.29 2.66 -3.97
N ILE A 158 -10.25 2.96 -2.66
CA ILE A 158 -10.61 2.03 -1.58
C ILE A 158 -11.55 2.67 -0.55
N THR A 159 -12.38 1.86 0.09
CA THR A 159 -13.28 2.27 1.18
C THR A 159 -12.74 1.94 2.56
N ASP A 160 -11.70 1.10 2.65
CA ASP A 160 -11.17 0.57 3.91
C ASP A 160 -12.28 -0.12 4.75
N SER A 161 -13.11 -0.93 4.09
CA SER A 161 -14.20 -1.65 4.77
C SER A 161 -13.68 -2.41 6.01
N PRO A 162 -14.35 -2.31 7.16
CA PRO A 162 -15.67 -1.73 7.40
C PRO A 162 -15.68 -0.24 7.83
N ILE A 163 -14.59 0.51 7.65
CA ILE A 163 -14.55 1.96 7.97
C ILE A 163 -15.62 2.71 7.18
N LEU A 164 -15.70 2.46 5.88
CA LEU A 164 -16.87 2.80 5.06
C LEU A 164 -17.39 1.51 4.41
N SER A 165 -18.69 1.45 4.17
CA SER A 165 -19.30 0.35 3.42
C SER A 165 -18.71 0.25 2.02
N GLU A 166 -18.51 -0.97 1.54
CA GLU A 166 -18.03 -1.24 0.17
C GLU A 166 -18.92 -0.60 -0.89
N GLU A 167 -20.21 -0.51 -0.61
CA GLU A 167 -21.21 0.16 -1.46
C GLU A 167 -20.89 1.64 -1.70
N SER A 168 -20.13 2.30 -0.81
CA SER A 168 -19.73 3.69 -0.98
C SER A 168 -18.62 3.88 -2.02
N LEU A 169 -18.06 2.81 -2.56
CA LEU A 169 -16.96 2.88 -3.54
C LEU A 169 -17.34 3.68 -4.79
N TYR A 170 -18.59 3.58 -5.26
CA TYR A 170 -19.05 4.39 -6.40
C TYR A 170 -19.12 5.89 -6.09
N HIS A 171 -19.34 6.28 -4.84
CA HIS A 171 -19.26 7.69 -4.44
C HIS A 171 -17.83 8.21 -4.54
N HIS A 172 -16.85 7.39 -4.19
CA HIS A 172 -15.42 7.75 -4.33
C HIS A 172 -15.08 8.03 -5.79
N VAL A 173 -15.59 7.20 -6.71
CA VAL A 173 -15.44 7.41 -8.16
C VAL A 173 -16.07 8.75 -8.57
N GLY A 174 -17.30 9.06 -8.09
CA GLY A 174 -17.97 10.33 -8.34
C GLY A 174 -17.19 11.54 -7.83
N GLU A 175 -16.58 11.45 -6.67
CA GLU A 175 -15.72 12.51 -6.12
C GLU A 175 -14.47 12.74 -6.97
N ALA A 176 -13.80 11.66 -7.44
CA ALA A 176 -12.67 11.79 -8.34
C ALA A 176 -13.05 12.49 -9.67
N VAL A 177 -14.26 12.20 -10.21
CA VAL A 177 -14.79 12.90 -11.39
C VAL A 177 -15.05 14.38 -11.07
N ARG A 178 -15.60 14.70 -9.90
CA ARG A 178 -15.82 16.08 -9.47
C ARG A 178 -14.51 16.86 -9.39
N GLU A 179 -13.42 16.23 -8.98
CA GLU A 179 -12.07 16.82 -8.96
C GLU A 179 -11.39 16.83 -10.36
N GLY A 180 -12.13 16.44 -11.40
CA GLY A 180 -11.72 16.61 -12.80
C GLY A 180 -11.07 15.38 -13.44
N LEU A 181 -11.14 14.20 -12.82
CA LEU A 181 -10.75 12.96 -13.46
C LEU A 181 -11.81 12.57 -14.52
N ALA A 182 -11.40 12.20 -15.72
CA ALA A 182 -12.32 11.76 -16.77
C ALA A 182 -13.09 10.51 -16.30
N GLN A 183 -14.40 10.43 -16.62
CA GLN A 183 -15.28 9.36 -16.15
C GLN A 183 -14.74 7.95 -16.43
N GLU A 184 -14.25 7.72 -17.63
CA GLU A 184 -13.66 6.41 -18.02
C GLU A 184 -12.44 6.06 -17.16
N ARG A 185 -11.59 7.04 -16.88
CA ARG A 185 -10.41 6.86 -16.02
C ARG A 185 -10.83 6.63 -14.57
N ALA A 186 -11.87 7.33 -14.09
CA ALA A 186 -12.40 7.16 -12.75
C ALA A 186 -12.98 5.74 -12.54
N VAL A 187 -13.71 5.19 -13.49
CA VAL A 187 -14.20 3.79 -13.43
C VAL A 187 -13.04 2.80 -13.39
N ARG A 188 -11.94 3.06 -14.08
CA ARG A 188 -10.77 2.20 -14.05
C ARG A 188 -10.16 2.08 -12.65
N THR A 189 -10.28 3.09 -11.80
CA THR A 189 -9.74 3.07 -10.43
C THR A 189 -10.37 2.00 -9.54
N VAL A 190 -11.58 1.54 -9.85
CA VAL A 190 -12.31 0.51 -9.09
C VAL A 190 -12.49 -0.79 -9.89
N THR A 191 -11.86 -0.91 -11.03
CA THR A 191 -11.94 -2.07 -11.91
C THR A 191 -10.53 -2.54 -12.28
N ILE A 192 -10.06 -2.25 -13.49
CA ILE A 192 -8.78 -2.77 -13.99
C ILE A 192 -7.56 -2.28 -13.17
N ASN A 193 -7.59 -1.05 -12.64
CA ASN A 193 -6.49 -0.56 -11.82
C ASN A 193 -6.40 -1.33 -10.50
N ALA A 194 -7.54 -1.63 -9.86
CA ALA A 194 -7.60 -2.46 -8.67
C ALA A 194 -7.11 -3.90 -8.94
N ALA A 195 -7.49 -4.47 -10.10
CA ALA A 195 -7.00 -5.78 -10.52
C ALA A 195 -5.48 -5.80 -10.69
N LYS A 196 -4.88 -4.74 -11.27
CA LYS A 196 -3.42 -4.58 -11.38
C LYS A 196 -2.73 -4.55 -10.04
N VAL A 197 -3.24 -3.77 -9.08
CA VAL A 197 -2.70 -3.72 -7.70
C VAL A 197 -2.70 -5.10 -7.04
N LEU A 198 -3.65 -5.98 -7.42
CA LEU A 198 -3.74 -7.34 -6.92
C LEU A 198 -2.93 -8.35 -7.76
N GLY A 199 -2.48 -7.95 -8.95
CA GLY A 199 -1.81 -8.82 -9.92
C GLY A 199 -2.73 -9.93 -10.42
N VAL A 200 -3.96 -9.56 -10.82
CA VAL A 200 -5.00 -10.46 -11.36
C VAL A 200 -5.71 -9.86 -12.59
N GLU A 201 -5.11 -8.86 -13.20
CA GLU A 201 -5.64 -8.11 -14.33
C GLU A 201 -5.76 -8.94 -15.62
N ASP A 202 -5.10 -10.08 -15.68
CA ASP A 202 -5.23 -11.06 -16.75
C ASP A 202 -6.56 -11.84 -16.71
N ARG A 203 -7.26 -11.80 -15.58
CA ARG A 203 -8.51 -12.53 -15.34
C ARG A 203 -9.70 -11.67 -14.92
N LEU A 204 -9.43 -10.48 -14.35
CA LEU A 204 -10.44 -9.62 -13.74
C LEU A 204 -10.21 -8.15 -14.08
N GLY A 205 -11.27 -7.35 -13.86
CA GLY A 205 -11.19 -5.89 -13.94
C GLY A 205 -11.52 -5.31 -15.31
N SER A 206 -11.75 -6.11 -16.35
CA SER A 206 -12.22 -5.64 -17.66
C SER A 206 -13.26 -6.60 -18.25
N LEU A 207 -14.02 -6.09 -19.22
CA LEU A 207 -14.95 -6.86 -20.06
C LEU A 207 -14.37 -7.13 -21.46
N GLY A 208 -13.08 -6.88 -21.65
CA GLY A 208 -12.37 -7.20 -22.89
C GLY A 208 -12.17 -8.70 -23.07
N GLU A 209 -12.17 -9.16 -24.34
CA GLU A 209 -11.77 -10.52 -24.72
C GLU A 209 -10.26 -10.72 -24.56
#